data_fe08ce143c4e839ee2b3d4416d7c4d2e
#
_entry.id   fe08ce143c4e839ee2b3d4416d7c4d2e
#
_cell.length_a   1.000
_cell.length_b   1.000
_cell.length_c   1.000
_cell.angle_alpha   90.00
_cell.angle_beta   90.00
_cell.angle_gamma   90.00
#
_symmetry.space_group_name_H-M   'P 1'
#
loop_
_entity.id
_entity.type
_entity.pdbx_description
1 polymer ?
#
loop_
_entity_poly.entity_id
_entity_poly.type
_entity_poly.pdbx_seq_one_letter_code
_entity_poly.pdbx_strand_id
1 'polypeptide(L)'
;SIPFGLVLCYLFGYGDIRKIGSGNIGATNVLRTGNKTLALLTVLLDAFKAGLAAYAAYHILPDTTLSFAGIDTSLNVIGSLIAGSFGVIGHNFPVWLKFKGGKGVSSAFGFILMTQWPVALIALAVWLIMAFAFRYSSLSALTAAISMPIVAFLLCPPVYAVFYTIIALLVIIRHH
;
A
#
# COMPACT_ATOMS: atom_id res chain seq x y z
N SER A 1 -11.07 1.66 -6.43
CA SER A 1 -10.59 0.41 -5.84
C SER A 1 -11.60 -0.15 -4.86
N ILE A 2 -11.62 -1.47 -4.64
CA ILE A 2 -12.57 -2.14 -3.72
C ILE A 2 -12.12 -1.89 -2.27
N PRO A 3 -13.01 -1.44 -1.35
CA PRO A 3 -12.71 -1.27 0.07
C PRO A 3 -12.95 -2.58 0.83
N PHE A 4 -11.99 -3.52 0.75
CA PHE A 4 -12.19 -4.89 1.23
C PHE A 4 -12.56 -4.98 2.71
N GLY A 5 -11.95 -4.18 3.59
CA GLY A 5 -12.31 -4.20 5.01
C GLY A 5 -13.78 -3.84 5.27
N LEU A 6 -14.31 -2.86 4.53
CA LEU A 6 -15.72 -2.50 4.63
C LEU A 6 -16.63 -3.61 4.08
N VAL A 7 -16.31 -4.13 2.89
CA VAL A 7 -17.08 -5.20 2.22
C VAL A 7 -17.11 -6.45 3.08
N LEU A 8 -15.95 -6.90 3.57
CA LEU A 8 -15.87 -8.08 4.44
C LEU A 8 -16.68 -7.90 5.74
N CYS A 9 -16.59 -6.74 6.40
CA CYS A 9 -17.36 -6.50 7.62
C CYS A 9 -18.88 -6.55 7.37
N TYR A 10 -19.35 -6.01 6.24
CA TYR A 10 -20.76 -6.15 5.87
C TYR A 10 -21.18 -7.60 5.61
N LEU A 11 -20.40 -8.33 4.82
CA LEU A 11 -20.71 -9.74 4.45
C LEU A 11 -20.72 -10.68 5.67
N PHE A 12 -19.90 -10.39 6.69
CA PHE A 12 -19.82 -11.22 7.90
C PHE A 12 -20.63 -10.68 9.07
N GLY A 13 -21.56 -9.73 8.83
CA GLY A 13 -22.54 -9.28 9.84
C GLY A 13 -22.03 -8.27 10.85
N TYR A 14 -20.81 -7.71 10.67
CA TYR A 14 -20.26 -6.67 11.57
C TYR A 14 -20.76 -5.25 11.23
N GLY A 15 -21.48 -5.09 10.10
CA GLY A 15 -22.03 -3.80 9.67
C GLY A 15 -20.94 -2.81 9.22
N ASP A 16 -21.22 -1.52 9.38
CA ASP A 16 -20.37 -0.44 8.91
C ASP A 16 -19.19 -0.18 9.86
N ILE A 17 -18.02 -0.67 9.49
CA ILE A 17 -16.76 -0.52 10.24
C ILE A 17 -16.37 0.94 10.47
N ARG A 18 -16.87 1.88 9.67
CA ARG A 18 -16.59 3.33 9.83
C ARG A 18 -17.28 3.94 11.05
N LYS A 19 -18.25 3.21 11.65
CA LYS A 19 -18.97 3.63 12.87
C LYS A 19 -18.26 3.22 14.16
N ILE A 20 -17.18 2.44 14.06
CA ILE A 20 -16.42 1.96 15.22
C ILE A 20 -14.96 2.41 15.18
N GLY A 21 -14.34 2.47 16.34
CA GLY A 21 -12.91 2.73 16.51
C GLY A 21 -12.43 4.00 15.85
N SER A 22 -11.49 3.88 14.91
CA SER A 22 -10.90 5.02 14.18
C SER A 22 -11.74 5.50 13.00
N GLY A 23 -12.84 4.85 12.67
CA GLY A 23 -13.62 5.16 11.46
C GLY A 23 -12.95 4.76 10.14
N ASN A 24 -11.75 4.17 10.19
CA ASN A 24 -11.00 3.76 9.01
C ASN A 24 -11.52 2.40 8.49
N ILE A 25 -11.42 2.20 7.16
CA ILE A 25 -11.80 0.94 6.49
C ILE A 25 -10.70 -0.12 6.50
N GLY A 26 -9.53 0.18 7.06
CA GLY A 26 -8.35 -0.71 7.05
C GLY A 26 -8.37 -1.78 8.15
N ALA A 27 -7.47 -2.76 8.00
CA ALA A 27 -7.38 -3.97 8.83
C ALA A 27 -7.23 -3.70 10.34
N THR A 28 -6.51 -2.66 10.74
CA THR A 28 -6.36 -2.29 12.17
C THR A 28 -7.72 -1.94 12.80
N ASN A 29 -8.64 -1.34 12.04
CA ASN A 29 -9.99 -1.07 12.51
C ASN A 29 -10.87 -2.33 12.46
N VAL A 30 -10.71 -3.17 11.43
CA VAL A 30 -11.36 -4.49 11.36
C VAL A 30 -10.99 -5.36 12.56
N LEU A 31 -9.71 -5.32 13.00
CA LEU A 31 -9.26 -6.07 14.18
C LEU A 31 -10.05 -5.72 15.46
N ARG A 32 -10.60 -4.52 15.56
CA ARG A 32 -11.43 -4.08 16.71
C ARG A 32 -12.78 -4.78 16.78
N THR A 33 -13.22 -5.45 15.72
CA THR A 33 -14.40 -6.35 15.77
C THR A 33 -14.13 -7.63 16.56
N GLY A 34 -12.85 -7.89 16.94
CA GLY A 34 -12.40 -9.14 17.55
C GLY A 34 -12.07 -10.24 16.54
N ASN A 35 -12.41 -10.08 15.26
CA ASN A 35 -12.20 -11.08 14.23
C ASN A 35 -10.82 -10.91 13.55
N LYS A 36 -9.84 -11.69 14.04
CA LYS A 36 -8.46 -11.67 13.52
C LYS A 36 -8.38 -12.17 12.07
N THR A 37 -9.21 -13.14 11.70
CA THR A 37 -9.23 -13.69 10.32
C THR A 37 -9.69 -12.65 9.33
N LEU A 38 -10.75 -11.89 9.63
CA LEU A 38 -11.21 -10.80 8.77
C LEU A 38 -10.19 -9.67 8.65
N ALA A 39 -9.49 -9.35 9.74
CA ALA A 39 -8.41 -8.36 9.71
C ALA A 39 -7.27 -8.83 8.82
N LEU A 40 -6.85 -10.11 8.91
CA LEU A 40 -5.83 -10.68 8.03
C LEU A 40 -6.27 -10.68 6.56
N LEU A 41 -7.48 -11.14 6.26
CA LEU A 41 -8.03 -11.11 4.90
C LEU A 41 -8.06 -9.68 4.34
N THR A 42 -8.40 -8.70 5.17
CA THR A 42 -8.37 -7.28 4.76
C THR A 42 -6.96 -6.84 4.37
N VAL A 43 -5.93 -7.20 5.17
CA VAL A 43 -4.52 -6.90 4.82
C VAL A 43 -4.15 -7.52 3.47
N LEU A 44 -4.42 -8.83 3.32
CA LEU A 44 -4.03 -9.58 2.13
C LEU A 44 -4.72 -9.05 0.86
N LEU A 45 -6.04 -8.82 0.90
CA LEU A 45 -6.79 -8.34 -0.25
C LEU A 45 -6.47 -6.88 -0.60
N ASP A 46 -6.24 -6.02 0.42
CA ASP A 46 -5.81 -4.65 0.18
C ASP A 46 -4.38 -4.55 -0.37
N ALA A 47 -3.48 -5.45 0.03
CA ALA A 47 -2.15 -5.58 -0.55
C ALA A 47 -2.23 -6.14 -1.98
N PHE A 48 -2.98 -7.23 -2.16
CA PHE A 48 -3.10 -7.93 -3.44
C PHE A 48 -3.62 -7.02 -4.56
N LYS A 49 -4.64 -6.19 -4.31
CA LYS A 49 -5.25 -5.36 -5.37
C LYS A 49 -4.26 -4.37 -6.02
N ALA A 50 -3.37 -3.74 -5.23
CA ALA A 50 -2.37 -2.82 -5.75
C ALA A 50 -1.16 -3.57 -6.32
N GLY A 51 -0.73 -4.65 -5.65
CA GLY A 51 0.32 -5.53 -6.12
C GLY A 51 -0.02 -6.21 -7.44
N LEU A 52 -1.25 -6.73 -7.58
CA LEU A 52 -1.71 -7.37 -8.81
C LEU A 52 -1.77 -6.36 -9.98
N ALA A 53 -2.19 -5.12 -9.73
CA ALA A 53 -2.21 -4.09 -10.77
C ALA A 53 -0.78 -3.81 -11.29
N ALA A 54 0.19 -3.70 -10.38
CA ALA A 54 1.59 -3.51 -10.73
C ALA A 54 2.15 -4.73 -11.49
N TYR A 55 1.90 -5.94 -10.99
CA TYR A 55 2.33 -7.18 -11.62
C TYR A 55 1.75 -7.37 -13.02
N ALA A 56 0.45 -7.15 -13.18
CA ALA A 56 -0.21 -7.26 -14.47
C ALA A 56 0.35 -6.26 -15.49
N ALA A 57 0.55 -5.00 -15.10
CA ALA A 57 1.12 -3.99 -15.98
C ALA A 57 2.54 -4.35 -16.41
N TYR A 58 3.35 -4.90 -15.50
CA TYR A 58 4.71 -5.35 -15.82
C TYR A 58 4.74 -6.44 -16.91
N HIS A 59 3.81 -7.39 -16.86
CA HIS A 59 3.78 -8.52 -17.80
C HIS A 59 3.00 -8.26 -19.09
N ILE A 60 2.10 -7.27 -19.11
CA ILE A 60 1.32 -6.91 -20.30
C ILE A 60 2.07 -5.91 -21.17
N LEU A 61 2.81 -4.98 -20.58
CA LEU A 61 3.53 -3.96 -21.34
C LEU A 61 4.87 -4.50 -21.88
N PRO A 62 5.30 -4.04 -23.09
CA PRO A 62 6.56 -4.47 -23.67
C PRO A 62 7.77 -3.92 -22.88
N ASP A 63 8.86 -4.67 -22.90
CA ASP A 63 10.14 -4.24 -22.35
C ASP A 63 10.87 -3.31 -23.37
N THR A 64 10.34 -2.11 -23.51
CA THR A 64 10.88 -1.07 -24.40
C THR A 64 11.59 -0.03 -23.56
N THR A 65 12.86 0.22 -23.82
CA THR A 65 13.64 1.23 -23.12
C THR A 65 13.12 2.63 -23.40
N LEU A 66 12.90 3.39 -22.35
CA LEU A 66 12.53 4.80 -22.36
C LEU A 66 13.61 5.60 -21.67
N SER A 67 14.09 6.65 -22.35
CA SER A 67 15.06 7.59 -21.80
C SER A 67 14.38 8.92 -21.51
N PHE A 68 14.36 9.34 -20.27
CA PHE A 68 13.81 10.63 -19.86
C PHE A 68 14.71 11.29 -18.82
N ALA A 69 15.14 12.51 -19.08
CA ALA A 69 15.99 13.32 -18.20
C ALA A 69 17.27 12.59 -17.72
N GLY A 70 17.86 11.76 -18.60
CA GLY A 70 19.06 10.98 -18.27
C GLY A 70 18.82 9.72 -17.40
N ILE A 71 17.56 9.35 -17.19
CA ILE A 71 17.16 8.11 -16.53
C ILE A 71 16.63 7.14 -17.59
N ASP A 72 17.34 6.02 -17.77
CA ASP A 72 16.90 4.92 -18.62
C ASP A 72 16.08 3.93 -17.80
N THR A 73 14.91 3.59 -18.30
CA THR A 73 14.04 2.59 -17.68
C THR A 73 13.16 1.95 -18.74
N SER A 74 12.51 0.84 -18.44
CA SER A 74 11.65 0.20 -19.41
C SER A 74 10.17 0.57 -19.21
N LEU A 75 9.40 0.51 -20.29
CA LEU A 75 7.97 0.85 -20.29
C LEU A 75 7.18 -0.04 -19.32
N ASN A 76 7.50 -1.34 -19.25
CA ASN A 76 6.86 -2.27 -18.33
C ASN A 76 7.14 -1.90 -16.85
N VAL A 77 8.34 -1.42 -16.53
CA VAL A 77 8.69 -0.92 -15.17
C VAL A 77 7.88 0.33 -14.85
N ILE A 78 7.90 1.34 -15.73
CA ILE A 78 7.12 2.57 -15.50
C ILE A 78 5.63 2.26 -15.39
N GLY A 79 5.09 1.44 -16.28
CA GLY A 79 3.69 1.03 -16.26
C GLY A 79 3.30 0.30 -14.97
N SER A 80 4.17 -0.58 -14.48
CA SER A 80 4.01 -1.27 -13.20
C SER A 80 3.97 -0.28 -12.02
N LEU A 81 4.91 0.68 -12.00
CA LEU A 81 4.97 1.69 -10.94
C LEU A 81 3.74 2.61 -10.97
N ILE A 82 3.27 3.01 -12.14
CA ILE A 82 2.05 3.81 -12.33
C ILE A 82 0.83 3.00 -11.86
N ALA A 83 0.64 1.77 -12.35
CA ALA A 83 -0.53 0.95 -12.04
C ALA A 83 -0.64 0.64 -10.54
N GLY A 84 0.48 0.26 -9.90
CA GLY A 84 0.53 0.04 -8.47
C GLY A 84 0.23 1.30 -7.66
N SER A 85 0.77 2.45 -8.07
CA SER A 85 0.50 3.75 -7.45
C SER A 85 -0.99 4.11 -7.53
N PHE A 86 -1.64 3.94 -8.67
CA PHE A 86 -3.09 4.13 -8.81
C PHE A 86 -3.90 3.12 -7.99
N GLY A 87 -3.38 1.89 -7.77
CA GLY A 87 -3.96 0.93 -6.83
C GLY A 87 -4.01 1.48 -5.40
N VAL A 88 -2.92 2.11 -4.94
CA VAL A 88 -2.83 2.76 -3.61
C VAL A 88 -3.72 4.01 -3.55
N ILE A 89 -3.63 4.90 -4.54
CA ILE A 89 -4.47 6.11 -4.63
C ILE A 89 -5.96 5.73 -4.59
N GLY A 90 -6.36 4.71 -5.36
CA GLY A 90 -7.74 4.25 -5.37
C GLY A 90 -8.20 3.60 -4.05
N HIS A 91 -7.29 3.06 -3.22
CA HIS A 91 -7.62 2.65 -1.85
C HIS A 91 -7.83 3.86 -0.93
N ASN A 92 -7.02 4.89 -1.08
CA ASN A 92 -7.09 6.10 -0.25
C ASN A 92 -8.29 6.98 -0.61
N PHE A 93 -8.65 7.01 -1.90
CA PHE A 93 -9.69 7.88 -2.45
C PHE A 93 -10.70 7.09 -3.32
N PRO A 94 -11.40 6.09 -2.77
CA PRO A 94 -12.39 5.33 -3.54
C PRO A 94 -13.60 6.20 -3.88
N VAL A 95 -13.96 6.25 -5.15
CA VAL A 95 -15.07 7.09 -5.68
C VAL A 95 -16.39 6.76 -4.99
N TRP A 96 -16.69 5.47 -4.82
CA TRP A 96 -17.91 4.96 -4.16
C TRP A 96 -18.03 5.27 -2.67
N LEU A 97 -16.95 5.68 -2.03
CA LEU A 97 -16.95 6.18 -0.64
C LEU A 97 -16.77 7.71 -0.58
N LYS A 98 -17.10 8.42 -1.65
CA LYS A 98 -16.94 9.88 -1.74
C LYS A 98 -15.51 10.31 -1.37
N PHE A 99 -14.52 9.57 -1.87
CA PHE A 99 -13.07 9.76 -1.64
C PHE A 99 -12.61 9.61 -0.18
N LYS A 100 -13.45 9.04 0.71
CA LYS A 100 -13.12 8.77 2.11
C LYS A 100 -12.69 7.31 2.28
N GLY A 101 -11.47 6.97 1.85
CA GLY A 101 -10.90 5.63 1.91
C GLY A 101 -9.97 5.39 3.10
N GLY A 102 -9.12 4.38 2.95
CA GLY A 102 -8.13 3.98 3.95
C GLY A 102 -6.85 4.82 3.96
N LYS A 103 -5.86 4.36 4.70
CA LYS A 103 -4.54 5.00 4.84
C LYS A 103 -3.49 4.49 3.84
N GLY A 104 -3.78 3.40 3.13
CA GLY A 104 -2.95 2.89 2.04
C GLY A 104 -1.79 1.99 2.45
N VAL A 105 -1.57 1.70 3.73
CA VAL A 105 -0.38 0.97 4.22
C VAL A 105 -0.28 -0.43 3.59
N SER A 106 -1.33 -1.24 3.69
CA SER A 106 -1.36 -2.59 3.12
C SER A 106 -1.23 -2.57 1.59
N SER A 107 -1.92 -1.62 0.94
CA SER A 107 -1.86 -1.47 -0.53
C SER A 107 -0.47 -1.02 -1.00
N ALA A 108 0.18 -0.10 -0.28
CA ALA A 108 1.55 0.29 -0.55
C ALA A 108 2.53 -0.88 -0.38
N PHE A 109 2.36 -1.66 0.71
CA PHE A 109 3.17 -2.86 0.93
C PHE A 109 3.04 -3.86 -0.22
N GLY A 110 1.82 -4.18 -0.64
CA GLY A 110 1.57 -5.10 -1.75
C GLY A 110 2.12 -4.60 -3.09
N PHE A 111 2.00 -3.31 -3.37
CA PHE A 111 2.60 -2.67 -4.53
C PHE A 111 4.13 -2.83 -4.54
N ILE A 112 4.81 -2.48 -3.44
CA ILE A 112 6.26 -2.54 -3.34
C ILE A 112 6.74 -3.99 -3.34
N LEU A 113 6.01 -4.91 -2.73
CA LEU A 113 6.35 -6.34 -2.73
C LEU A 113 6.40 -6.92 -4.16
N MET A 114 5.49 -6.49 -5.04
CA MET A 114 5.44 -6.97 -6.43
C MET A 114 6.41 -6.24 -7.36
N THR A 115 6.89 -5.06 -6.98
CA THR A 115 7.83 -4.29 -7.80
C THR A 115 9.26 -4.40 -7.31
N GLN A 116 9.50 -4.44 -5.99
CA GLN A 116 10.81 -4.56 -5.35
C GLN A 116 10.70 -5.27 -4.01
N TRP A 117 10.61 -6.61 -4.04
CA TRP A 117 10.45 -7.41 -2.83
C TRP A 117 11.51 -7.18 -1.73
N PRO A 118 12.81 -6.85 -2.02
CA PRO A 118 13.76 -6.58 -0.95
C PRO A 118 13.41 -5.31 -0.16
N VAL A 119 12.93 -4.27 -0.86
CA VAL A 119 12.47 -3.03 -0.22
C VAL A 119 11.26 -3.30 0.66
N ALA A 120 10.31 -4.11 0.18
CA ALA A 120 9.14 -4.50 0.94
C ALA A 120 9.49 -5.27 2.22
N LEU A 121 10.44 -6.21 2.16
CA LEU A 121 10.87 -6.98 3.34
C LEU A 121 11.56 -6.11 4.38
N ILE A 122 12.39 -5.15 3.96
CA ILE A 122 13.04 -4.20 4.87
C ILE A 122 11.97 -3.30 5.52
N ALA A 123 11.03 -2.77 4.73
CA ALA A 123 9.92 -1.97 5.26
C ALA A 123 9.05 -2.76 6.24
N LEU A 124 8.80 -4.05 5.97
CA LEU A 124 8.10 -4.94 6.90
C LEU A 124 8.89 -5.14 8.19
N ALA A 125 10.21 -5.36 8.10
CA ALA A 125 11.07 -5.49 9.27
C ALA A 125 11.03 -4.22 10.13
N VAL A 126 11.15 -3.04 9.50
CA VAL A 126 11.00 -1.74 10.20
C VAL A 126 9.64 -1.65 10.87
N TRP A 127 8.56 -2.00 10.17
CA TRP A 127 7.21 -1.99 10.73
C TRP A 127 7.09 -2.90 11.96
N LEU A 128 7.61 -4.14 11.87
CA LEU A 128 7.58 -5.12 12.97
C LEU A 128 8.38 -4.63 14.17
N ILE A 129 9.62 -4.16 13.97
CA ILE A 129 10.47 -3.64 15.05
C ILE A 129 9.75 -2.51 15.78
N MET A 130 9.20 -1.55 15.06
CA MET A 130 8.47 -0.43 15.64
C MET A 130 7.18 -0.87 16.35
N ALA A 131 6.45 -1.84 15.79
CA ALA A 131 5.23 -2.37 16.36
C ALA A 131 5.51 -3.11 17.68
N PHE A 132 6.58 -3.89 17.76
CA PHE A 132 6.97 -4.59 18.99
C PHE A 132 7.54 -3.63 20.06
N ALA A 133 8.38 -2.67 19.64
CA ALA A 133 9.01 -1.73 20.56
C ALA A 133 8.03 -0.73 21.17
N PHE A 134 7.15 -0.15 20.34
CA PHE A 134 6.28 0.96 20.74
C PHE A 134 4.82 0.58 20.86
N ARG A 135 4.38 -0.58 20.35
CA ARG A 135 2.99 -1.05 20.36
C ARG A 135 2.00 -0.05 19.75
N TYR A 136 2.47 0.76 18.80
CA TYR A 136 1.68 1.81 18.16
C TYR A 136 1.68 1.66 16.64
N SER A 137 0.59 1.11 16.09
CA SER A 137 0.47 0.73 14.68
C SER A 137 0.67 1.90 13.70
N SER A 138 0.17 3.10 14.03
CA SER A 138 0.34 4.26 13.15
C SER A 138 1.80 4.72 13.08
N LEU A 139 2.52 4.73 14.21
CA LEU A 139 3.95 5.05 14.23
C LEU A 139 4.74 4.04 13.39
N SER A 140 4.45 2.76 13.56
CA SER A 140 5.08 1.68 12.78
C SER A 140 4.85 1.85 11.29
N ALA A 141 3.62 2.23 10.88
CA ALA A 141 3.29 2.47 9.49
C ALA A 141 4.01 3.69 8.91
N LEU A 142 4.12 4.78 9.67
CA LEU A 142 4.81 6.00 9.23
C LEU A 142 6.32 5.78 9.10
N THR A 143 6.95 5.09 10.06
CA THR A 143 8.39 4.79 10.00
C THR A 143 8.70 3.83 8.84
N ALA A 144 7.88 2.81 8.63
CA ALA A 144 8.01 1.94 7.48
C ALA A 144 7.83 2.71 6.15
N ALA A 145 6.84 3.61 6.07
CA ALA A 145 6.62 4.44 4.88
C ALA A 145 7.84 5.31 4.55
N ILE A 146 8.48 5.91 5.55
CA ILE A 146 9.70 6.72 5.36
C ILE A 146 10.88 5.84 4.92
N SER A 147 10.99 4.61 5.41
CA SER A 147 12.09 3.72 5.04
C SER A 147 12.04 3.28 3.56
N MET A 148 10.86 3.18 2.95
CA MET A 148 10.69 2.69 1.57
C MET A 148 11.50 3.49 0.53
N PRO A 149 11.36 4.83 0.41
CA PRO A 149 12.14 5.58 -0.56
C PRO A 149 13.65 5.59 -0.24
N ILE A 150 14.04 5.59 1.03
CA ILE A 150 15.44 5.56 1.45
C ILE A 150 16.10 4.25 0.98
N VAL A 151 15.46 3.12 1.27
CA VAL A 151 15.96 1.80 0.87
C VAL A 151 15.97 1.67 -0.66
N ALA A 152 14.92 2.16 -1.34
CA ALA A 152 14.88 2.14 -2.79
C ALA A 152 15.97 2.98 -3.43
N PHE A 153 16.31 4.13 -2.87
CA PHE A 153 17.41 4.97 -3.33
C PHE A 153 18.76 4.26 -3.24
N LEU A 154 18.95 3.43 -2.21
CA LEU A 154 20.19 2.69 -1.99
C LEU A 154 20.32 1.40 -2.81
N LEU A 155 19.19 0.74 -3.12
CA LEU A 155 19.20 -0.62 -3.69
C LEU A 155 18.62 -0.73 -5.10
N CYS A 156 17.92 0.30 -5.60
CA CYS A 156 17.16 0.21 -6.84
C CYS A 156 17.51 1.36 -7.80
N PRO A 157 17.17 1.25 -9.10
CA PRO A 157 17.20 2.37 -10.02
C PRO A 157 16.40 3.58 -9.51
N PRO A 158 16.82 4.83 -9.78
CA PRO A 158 16.23 6.04 -9.18
C PRO A 158 14.72 6.19 -9.37
N VAL A 159 14.18 5.64 -10.46
CA VAL A 159 12.73 5.69 -10.75
C VAL A 159 11.89 5.09 -9.62
N TYR A 160 12.34 4.01 -8.98
CA TYR A 160 11.63 3.39 -7.86
C TYR A 160 11.57 4.32 -6.64
N ALA A 161 12.70 4.95 -6.31
CA ALA A 161 12.76 5.89 -5.17
C ALA A 161 11.80 7.07 -5.36
N VAL A 162 11.65 7.59 -6.59
CA VAL A 162 10.69 8.65 -6.91
C VAL A 162 9.25 8.21 -6.62
N PHE A 163 8.83 7.06 -7.19
CA PHE A 163 7.46 6.57 -6.98
C PHE A 163 7.19 6.22 -5.51
N TYR A 164 8.15 5.59 -4.83
CA TYR A 164 7.97 5.23 -3.42
C TYR A 164 7.96 6.45 -2.51
N THR A 165 8.65 7.55 -2.88
CA THR A 165 8.53 8.84 -2.18
C THR A 165 7.12 9.39 -2.29
N ILE A 166 6.53 9.38 -3.49
CA ILE A 166 5.14 9.84 -3.69
C ILE A 166 4.17 9.01 -2.84
N ILE A 167 4.33 7.69 -2.83
CA ILE A 167 3.48 6.79 -2.03
C ILE A 167 3.70 6.99 -0.52
N ALA A 168 4.95 7.18 -0.08
CA ALA A 168 5.24 7.47 1.33
C ALA A 168 4.58 8.78 1.79
N LEU A 169 4.70 9.85 1.00
CA LEU A 169 4.03 11.12 1.27
C LEU A 169 2.51 10.95 1.33
N LEU A 170 1.92 10.19 0.40
CA LEU A 170 0.49 9.92 0.40
C LEU A 170 0.05 9.18 1.67
N VAL A 171 0.80 8.16 2.10
CA VAL A 171 0.53 7.42 3.34
C VAL A 171 0.64 8.36 4.55
N ILE A 172 1.66 9.23 4.60
CA ILE A 172 1.86 10.19 5.70
C ILE A 172 0.69 11.17 5.77
N ILE A 173 0.30 11.79 4.66
CA ILE A 173 -0.83 12.73 4.58
C ILE A 173 -2.13 12.06 5.04
N ARG A 174 -2.35 10.80 4.70
CA ARG A 174 -3.56 10.05 5.10
C ARG A 174 -3.55 9.56 6.55
N HIS A 175 -2.46 9.76 7.29
CA HIS A 175 -2.38 9.43 8.72
C HIS A 175 -2.78 10.59 9.63
N HIS A 176 -2.90 11.79 9.09
CA HIS A 176 -3.54 12.93 9.75
C HIS A 176 -5.05 12.87 9.51
#